data_8b118480522368bb451512b5aaf2ad65
#
_entry.id   8b118480522368bb451512b5aaf2ad65
#
_cell.length_a   1.000
_cell.length_b   1.000
_cell.length_c   1.000
_cell.angle_alpha   90.00
_cell.angle_beta   90.00
_cell.angle_gamma   90.00
#
_symmetry.space_group_name_H-M   'P 1'
#
loop_
_entity.id
_entity.type
_entity.pdbx_description
1 polymer ?
#
loop_
_entity_poly.entity_id
_entity_poly.type
_entity_poly.pdbx_seq_one_letter_code
_entity_poly.pdbx_strand_id
1 'polypeptide(L)'
;PGSSIKPFVYSAALEKGFSPATLVDDAPLSLPGGANGQPWEPQNDDGYDGPISLRRALARSKNIVAVRLLRATTPQYARDYLQRFGFDEARQPANLTMTLGSGSVTPLQMAAAYAVFANGGYKVEPHLIQKITDIRGNILHETTPPPVRQDEQRRIDSRNAFIMDSMLREVTHSGTGALAGQRIGRPDVAGKTGTTSDAFDGWFAGYAADVVAVAWMGFDQPKSLGGREFGATLAL
;
A
#
# COMPACT_ATOMS: atom_id res chain seq x y z
N PRO A 1 -1.93 1.54 8.60
CA PRO A 1 -1.66 2.03 7.23
C PRO A 1 -2.95 2.38 6.46
N GLY A 2 -4.13 1.96 6.92
CA GLY A 2 -5.36 2.17 6.17
C GLY A 2 -5.27 1.63 4.75
N SER A 3 -5.88 2.33 3.80
CA SER A 3 -5.92 1.91 2.39
C SER A 3 -4.56 1.90 1.67
N SER A 4 -3.48 2.38 2.28
CA SER A 4 -2.13 2.28 1.67
C SER A 4 -1.61 0.85 1.61
N ILE A 5 -2.24 -0.11 2.29
CA ILE A 5 -1.96 -1.55 2.22
C ILE A 5 -2.56 -2.23 0.98
N LYS A 6 -3.61 -1.66 0.38
CA LYS A 6 -4.36 -2.27 -0.74
C LYS A 6 -3.47 -2.69 -1.93
N PRO A 7 -2.46 -1.93 -2.36
CA PRO A 7 -1.62 -2.33 -3.50
C PRO A 7 -1.00 -3.72 -3.35
N PHE A 8 -0.62 -4.10 -2.14
CA PHE A 8 -0.02 -5.41 -1.88
C PHE A 8 -1.05 -6.56 -2.00
N VAL A 9 -2.30 -6.32 -1.58
CA VAL A 9 -3.41 -7.26 -1.77
C VAL A 9 -3.76 -7.40 -3.25
N TYR A 10 -3.74 -6.29 -4.01
CA TYR A 10 -3.96 -6.30 -5.45
C TYR A 10 -2.82 -7.02 -6.18
N SER A 11 -1.56 -6.79 -5.78
CA SER A 11 -0.41 -7.52 -6.29
C SER A 11 -0.53 -9.03 -6.06
N ALA A 12 -0.96 -9.44 -4.85
CA ALA A 12 -1.24 -10.84 -4.54
C ALA A 12 -2.34 -11.44 -5.44
N ALA A 13 -3.37 -10.65 -5.76
CA ALA A 13 -4.44 -11.07 -6.65
C ALA A 13 -3.98 -11.24 -8.10
N LEU A 14 -3.09 -10.37 -8.58
CA LEU A 14 -2.48 -10.52 -9.91
C LEU A 14 -1.73 -11.86 -10.05
N GLU A 15 -1.04 -12.32 -8.99
CA GLU A 15 -0.40 -13.66 -8.97
C GLU A 15 -1.41 -14.81 -9.06
N LYS A 16 -2.66 -14.58 -8.64
CA LYS A 16 -3.77 -15.54 -8.73
C LYS A 16 -4.55 -15.46 -10.05
N GLY A 17 -4.05 -14.69 -11.04
CA GLY A 17 -4.65 -14.58 -12.36
C GLY A 17 -5.70 -13.48 -12.52
N PHE A 18 -5.92 -12.66 -11.51
CA PHE A 18 -6.70 -11.43 -11.70
C PHE A 18 -5.94 -10.45 -12.60
N SER A 19 -6.67 -9.54 -13.22
CA SER A 19 -6.09 -8.51 -14.09
C SER A 19 -6.65 -7.13 -13.75
N PRO A 20 -6.02 -6.04 -14.19
CA PRO A 20 -6.56 -4.69 -14.01
C PRO A 20 -7.97 -4.50 -14.59
N ALA A 21 -8.33 -5.29 -15.60
CA ALA A 21 -9.64 -5.26 -16.26
C ALA A 21 -10.68 -6.18 -15.59
N THR A 22 -10.29 -7.04 -14.66
CA THR A 22 -11.22 -7.90 -13.94
C THR A 22 -12.30 -7.05 -13.28
N LEU A 23 -13.56 -7.36 -13.56
CA LEU A 23 -14.71 -6.69 -12.95
C LEU A 23 -15.04 -7.35 -11.60
N VAL A 24 -15.24 -6.52 -10.59
CA VAL A 24 -15.71 -6.92 -9.26
C VAL A 24 -16.88 -6.03 -8.89
N ASP A 25 -17.93 -6.62 -8.32
CA ASP A 25 -19.12 -5.89 -7.94
C ASP A 25 -18.86 -5.01 -6.70
N ASP A 26 -19.00 -3.71 -6.85
CA ASP A 26 -18.94 -2.71 -5.79
C ASP A 26 -20.37 -2.42 -5.27
N ALA A 27 -20.94 -3.40 -4.58
CA ALA A 27 -22.28 -3.34 -4.01
C ALA A 27 -22.21 -3.69 -2.50
N PRO A 28 -23.21 -3.31 -1.70
CA PRO A 28 -23.25 -3.61 -0.26
C PRO A 28 -22.88 -5.06 0.04
N LEU A 29 -22.13 -5.26 1.09
CA LEU A 29 -21.63 -6.56 1.51
C LEU A 29 -21.84 -6.75 3.00
N SER A 30 -22.52 -7.83 3.37
CA SER A 30 -22.73 -8.25 4.75
C SER A 30 -22.08 -9.60 4.97
N LEU A 31 -21.23 -9.72 5.97
CA LEU A 31 -20.45 -10.92 6.26
C LEU A 31 -20.60 -11.30 7.74
N PRO A 32 -20.57 -12.60 8.08
CA PRO A 32 -20.54 -13.03 9.47
C PRO A 32 -19.23 -12.60 10.15
N GLY A 33 -19.25 -12.43 11.49
CA GLY A 33 -18.03 -12.19 12.29
C GLY A 33 -17.77 -10.74 12.65
N GLY A 34 -18.78 -9.88 12.61
CA GLY A 34 -18.71 -8.54 13.21
C GLY A 34 -18.74 -8.55 14.73
N ALA A 35 -18.57 -7.39 15.33
CA ALA A 35 -18.59 -7.22 16.78
C ALA A 35 -19.96 -7.61 17.37
N ASN A 36 -19.94 -8.18 18.57
CA ASN A 36 -21.16 -8.56 19.32
C ASN A 36 -22.11 -9.51 18.56
N GLY A 37 -21.57 -10.35 17.66
CA GLY A 37 -22.37 -11.30 16.87
C GLY A 37 -23.18 -10.67 15.74
N GLN A 38 -23.02 -9.37 15.51
CA GLN A 38 -23.65 -8.70 14.37
C GLN A 38 -22.86 -8.99 13.08
N PRO A 39 -23.50 -8.93 11.90
CA PRO A 39 -22.77 -8.97 10.65
C PRO A 39 -21.74 -7.84 10.53
N TRP A 40 -20.61 -8.12 9.88
CA TRP A 40 -19.66 -7.09 9.48
C TRP A 40 -20.05 -6.53 8.12
N GLU A 41 -20.29 -5.25 8.06
CA GLU A 41 -20.73 -4.53 6.86
C GLU A 41 -19.74 -3.41 6.51
N PRO A 42 -18.64 -3.75 5.80
CA PRO A 42 -17.71 -2.73 5.36
C PRO A 42 -18.40 -1.72 4.42
N GLN A 43 -18.02 -0.46 4.53
CA GLN A 43 -18.59 0.63 3.73
C GLN A 43 -17.50 1.25 2.85
N ASN A 44 -17.91 1.81 1.70
CA ASN A 44 -17.10 2.75 0.94
C ASN A 44 -17.32 4.18 1.46
N ASP A 45 -16.32 5.03 1.26
CA ASP A 45 -16.43 6.45 1.65
C ASP A 45 -17.30 7.26 0.65
N ASP A 46 -17.42 6.79 -0.60
CA ASP A 46 -18.03 7.50 -1.73
C ASP A 46 -19.21 6.75 -2.39
N GLY A 47 -19.84 5.81 -1.68
CA GLY A 47 -20.95 5.01 -2.19
C GLY A 47 -20.52 3.83 -3.06
N TYR A 48 -21.42 3.32 -3.88
CA TYR A 48 -21.24 2.09 -4.66
C TYR A 48 -21.33 2.35 -6.16
N ASP A 49 -20.47 1.70 -6.94
CA ASP A 49 -20.39 1.87 -8.40
C ASP A 49 -20.93 0.65 -9.18
N GLY A 50 -21.35 -0.43 -8.49
CA GLY A 50 -21.69 -1.70 -9.16
C GLY A 50 -20.44 -2.37 -9.77
N PRO A 51 -20.57 -3.10 -10.90
CA PRO A 51 -19.45 -3.75 -11.55
C PRO A 51 -18.37 -2.73 -11.98
N ILE A 52 -17.19 -2.80 -11.37
CA ILE A 52 -16.07 -1.87 -11.59
C ILE A 52 -14.78 -2.66 -11.82
N SER A 53 -13.89 -2.18 -12.68
CA SER A 53 -12.60 -2.81 -12.91
C SER A 53 -11.66 -2.64 -11.71
N LEU A 54 -10.77 -3.60 -11.48
CA LEU A 54 -9.78 -3.53 -10.40
C LEU A 54 -8.91 -2.27 -10.49
N ARG A 55 -8.51 -1.84 -11.70
CA ARG A 55 -7.78 -0.59 -11.91
C ARG A 55 -8.53 0.61 -11.32
N ARG A 56 -9.78 0.77 -11.70
CA ARG A 56 -10.61 1.89 -11.25
C ARG A 56 -10.94 1.78 -9.76
N ALA A 57 -11.17 0.56 -9.27
CA ALA A 57 -11.44 0.32 -7.86
C ALA A 57 -10.23 0.67 -6.96
N LEU A 58 -9.00 0.37 -7.40
CA LEU A 58 -7.80 0.79 -6.68
C LEU A 58 -7.62 2.32 -6.74
N ALA A 59 -7.82 2.94 -7.90
CA ALA A 59 -7.73 4.38 -8.09
C ALA A 59 -8.70 5.14 -7.16
N ARG A 60 -9.93 4.66 -7.05
CA ARG A 60 -10.96 5.22 -6.16
C ARG A 60 -10.89 4.67 -4.73
N SER A 61 -9.95 3.77 -4.44
CA SER A 61 -9.76 3.19 -3.10
C SER A 61 -10.99 2.43 -2.55
N LYS A 62 -11.79 1.77 -3.41
CA LYS A 62 -13.02 1.08 -3.02
C LYS A 62 -12.75 0.00 -1.97
N ASN A 63 -13.44 0.10 -0.83
CA ASN A 63 -13.29 -0.82 0.29
C ASN A 63 -13.93 -2.18 -0.02
N ILE A 64 -15.14 -2.17 -0.57
CA ILE A 64 -15.91 -3.39 -0.87
C ILE A 64 -15.18 -4.26 -1.88
N VAL A 65 -14.66 -3.66 -2.95
CA VAL A 65 -13.89 -4.39 -3.96
C VAL A 65 -12.63 -5.02 -3.36
N ALA A 66 -11.91 -4.28 -2.51
CA ALA A 66 -10.72 -4.78 -1.84
C ALA A 66 -11.05 -5.97 -0.91
N VAL A 67 -12.17 -5.91 -0.17
CA VAL A 67 -12.63 -7.01 0.69
C VAL A 67 -13.03 -8.24 -0.15
N ARG A 68 -13.78 -8.05 -1.24
CA ARG A 68 -14.14 -9.15 -2.15
C ARG A 68 -12.90 -9.79 -2.79
N LEU A 69 -11.93 -8.97 -3.19
CA LEU A 69 -10.66 -9.43 -3.76
C LEU A 69 -9.85 -10.24 -2.75
N LEU A 70 -9.72 -9.75 -1.51
CA LEU A 70 -9.04 -10.47 -0.43
C LEU A 70 -9.75 -11.79 -0.08
N ARG A 71 -11.09 -11.79 -0.09
CA ARG A 71 -11.87 -13.01 0.12
C ARG A 71 -11.62 -14.05 -0.98
N ALA A 72 -11.53 -13.61 -2.24
CA ALA A 72 -11.27 -14.50 -3.38
C ALA A 72 -9.83 -15.07 -3.38
N THR A 73 -8.86 -14.29 -2.93
CA THR A 73 -7.46 -14.71 -2.82
C THR A 73 -7.13 -15.45 -1.53
N THR A 74 -7.95 -15.36 -0.53
CA THR A 74 -7.86 -15.75 0.87
C THR A 74 -6.96 -14.85 1.73
N PRO A 75 -7.38 -14.51 2.96
CA PRO A 75 -6.58 -13.67 3.87
C PRO A 75 -5.22 -14.30 4.22
N GLN A 76 -5.18 -15.62 4.40
CA GLN A 76 -3.93 -16.32 4.71
C GLN A 76 -2.90 -16.14 3.59
N TYR A 77 -3.30 -16.44 2.33
CA TYR A 77 -2.41 -16.26 1.19
C TYR A 77 -1.91 -14.83 1.06
N ALA A 78 -2.80 -13.86 1.20
CA ALA A 78 -2.41 -12.45 1.10
C ALA A 78 -1.45 -12.04 2.23
N ARG A 79 -1.66 -12.50 3.48
CA ARG A 79 -0.74 -12.26 4.59
C ARG A 79 0.65 -12.84 4.31
N ASP A 80 0.72 -14.09 3.83
CA ASP A 80 1.98 -14.74 3.48
C ASP A 80 2.67 -14.01 2.32
N TYR A 81 1.87 -13.49 1.38
CA TYR A 81 2.38 -12.69 0.26
C TYR A 81 2.97 -11.33 0.72
N LEU A 82 2.38 -10.69 1.72
CA LEU A 82 2.88 -9.43 2.28
C LEU A 82 4.30 -9.56 2.86
N GLN A 83 4.69 -10.73 3.35
CA GLN A 83 6.05 -10.97 3.86
C GLN A 83 7.12 -10.77 2.78
N ARG A 84 6.79 -10.97 1.49
CA ARG A 84 7.70 -10.71 0.37
C ARG A 84 8.16 -9.25 0.32
N PHE A 85 7.33 -8.34 0.83
CA PHE A 85 7.59 -6.90 0.90
C PHE A 85 8.25 -6.45 2.22
N GLY A 86 8.49 -7.39 3.14
CA GLY A 86 9.11 -7.11 4.43
C GLY A 86 8.12 -6.75 5.55
N PHE A 87 6.82 -6.97 5.35
CA PHE A 87 5.86 -6.83 6.44
C PHE A 87 6.00 -7.96 7.46
N ASP A 88 5.91 -7.61 8.73
CA ASP A 88 5.94 -8.57 9.83
C ASP A 88 4.61 -9.34 9.89
N GLU A 89 4.68 -10.65 9.77
CA GLU A 89 3.51 -11.53 9.82
C GLU A 89 2.71 -11.36 11.12
N ALA A 90 3.39 -11.24 12.25
CA ALA A 90 2.76 -11.11 13.55
C ALA A 90 1.93 -9.82 13.70
N ARG A 91 2.21 -8.81 12.87
CA ARG A 91 1.54 -7.52 12.87
C ARG A 91 0.44 -7.40 11.81
N GLN A 92 0.25 -8.44 10.99
CA GLN A 92 -0.77 -8.45 9.93
C GLN A 92 -1.83 -9.50 10.26
N PRO A 93 -3.10 -9.11 10.49
CA PRO A 93 -4.15 -10.08 10.80
C PRO A 93 -4.53 -10.89 9.55
N ALA A 94 -4.68 -12.22 9.69
CA ALA A 94 -5.12 -13.09 8.61
C ALA A 94 -6.67 -13.10 8.50
N ASN A 95 -7.27 -11.92 8.34
CA ASN A 95 -8.71 -11.76 8.17
C ASN A 95 -9.02 -10.64 7.15
N LEU A 96 -10.30 -10.46 6.84
CA LEU A 96 -10.72 -9.54 5.78
C LEU A 96 -10.47 -8.05 6.09
N THR A 97 -10.30 -7.66 7.36
CA THR A 97 -9.99 -6.26 7.71
C THR A 97 -8.56 -5.86 7.33
N MET A 98 -7.67 -6.84 7.08
CA MET A 98 -6.30 -6.59 6.65
C MET A 98 -6.23 -5.69 5.41
N THR A 99 -7.12 -5.87 4.43
CA THR A 99 -7.13 -5.04 3.21
C THR A 99 -7.55 -3.59 3.48
N LEU A 100 -8.14 -3.32 4.63
CA LEU A 100 -8.49 -1.97 5.09
C LEU A 100 -7.42 -1.37 6.01
N GLY A 101 -6.31 -2.11 6.24
CA GLY A 101 -5.16 -1.64 6.98
C GLY A 101 -5.28 -1.77 8.50
N SER A 102 -5.97 -2.81 8.99
CA SER A 102 -6.06 -3.11 10.42
C SER A 102 -4.76 -3.62 11.04
N GLY A 103 -3.77 -4.00 10.22
CA GLY A 103 -2.42 -4.32 10.68
C GLY A 103 -1.60 -3.08 11.04
N SER A 104 -0.43 -3.28 11.67
CA SER A 104 0.49 -2.22 12.06
C SER A 104 1.77 -2.27 11.21
N VAL A 105 2.26 -1.09 10.82
CA VAL A 105 3.49 -0.93 10.04
C VAL A 105 4.23 0.34 10.48
N THR A 106 5.55 0.39 10.27
CA THR A 106 6.31 1.63 10.41
C THR A 106 6.38 2.36 9.06
N PRO A 107 6.58 3.71 9.05
CA PRO A 107 6.83 4.44 7.81
C PRO A 107 8.01 3.88 7.00
N LEU A 108 9.08 3.45 7.66
CA LEU A 108 10.23 2.85 6.99
C LEU A 108 9.91 1.51 6.33
N GLN A 109 9.14 0.65 7.01
CA GLN A 109 8.67 -0.61 6.40
C GLN A 109 7.78 -0.34 5.19
N MET A 110 6.89 0.65 5.27
CA MET A 110 6.04 1.04 4.15
C MET A 110 6.87 1.58 2.97
N ALA A 111 7.88 2.41 3.23
CA ALA A 111 8.79 2.90 2.19
C ALA A 111 9.57 1.77 1.52
N ALA A 112 10.13 0.83 2.29
CA ALA A 112 10.83 -0.34 1.77
C ALA A 112 9.89 -1.24 0.94
N ALA A 113 8.63 -1.39 1.36
CA ALA A 113 7.64 -2.19 0.65
C ALA A 113 7.25 -1.54 -0.70
N TYR A 114 7.02 -0.22 -0.73
CA TYR A 114 6.74 0.50 -1.99
C TYR A 114 7.95 0.55 -2.91
N ALA A 115 9.18 0.52 -2.37
CA ALA A 115 10.40 0.43 -3.17
C ALA A 115 10.44 -0.85 -4.02
N VAL A 116 9.78 -1.93 -3.62
CA VAL A 116 9.68 -3.15 -4.43
C VAL A 116 8.93 -2.86 -5.74
N PHE A 117 7.84 -2.10 -5.70
CA PHE A 117 7.12 -1.68 -6.91
C PHE A 117 7.95 -0.72 -7.76
N ALA A 118 8.55 0.29 -7.13
CA ALA A 118 9.39 1.29 -7.79
C ALA A 118 10.62 0.66 -8.48
N ASN A 119 11.16 -0.40 -7.91
CA ASN A 119 12.39 -1.07 -8.37
C ASN A 119 12.13 -2.30 -9.26
N GLY A 120 10.94 -2.44 -9.83
CA GLY A 120 10.62 -3.52 -10.77
C GLY A 120 10.53 -4.91 -10.13
N GLY A 121 10.20 -4.98 -8.85
CA GLY A 121 9.96 -6.22 -8.11
C GLY A 121 11.11 -6.68 -7.23
N TYR A 122 12.16 -5.90 -7.08
CA TYR A 122 13.31 -6.25 -6.23
C TYR A 122 13.22 -5.61 -4.84
N LYS A 123 13.62 -6.37 -3.82
CA LYS A 123 13.69 -5.88 -2.45
C LYS A 123 14.83 -4.86 -2.31
N VAL A 124 14.57 -3.83 -1.52
CA VAL A 124 15.55 -2.87 -1.05
C VAL A 124 15.70 -3.00 0.46
N GLU A 125 16.94 -3.10 0.92
CA GLU A 125 17.26 -3.07 2.36
C GLU A 125 17.60 -1.62 2.75
N PRO A 126 16.70 -0.92 3.45
CA PRO A 126 16.98 0.46 3.85
C PRO A 126 18.05 0.50 4.94
N HIS A 127 18.94 1.48 4.83
CA HIS A 127 19.95 1.76 5.85
C HIS A 127 20.04 3.26 6.11
N LEU A 128 20.36 3.64 7.34
CA LEU A 128 20.45 5.04 7.75
C LEU A 128 21.90 5.57 7.67
N ILE A 129 22.88 4.70 7.90
CA ILE A 129 24.29 5.08 7.94
C ILE A 129 24.97 4.49 6.72
N GLN A 130 25.39 5.34 5.80
CA GLN A 130 26.14 4.90 4.64
C GLN A 130 27.63 4.80 4.92
N LYS A 131 28.18 5.75 5.71
CA LYS A 131 29.62 5.83 5.95
C LYS A 131 29.92 6.47 7.29
N ILE A 132 30.90 5.92 7.99
CA ILE A 132 31.49 6.50 9.22
C ILE A 132 32.96 6.70 8.97
N THR A 133 33.49 7.89 9.26
CA THR A 133 34.91 8.21 9.18
C THR A 133 35.40 8.74 10.53
N ASP A 134 36.71 8.58 10.80
CA ASP A 134 37.37 9.27 11.90
C ASP A 134 37.63 10.75 11.55
N ILE A 135 38.22 11.49 12.50
CA ILE A 135 38.56 12.91 12.32
C ILE A 135 39.64 13.15 11.25
N ARG A 136 40.37 12.11 10.85
CA ARG A 136 41.42 12.14 9.83
C ARG A 136 40.87 11.75 8.43
N GLY A 137 39.58 11.40 8.32
CA GLY A 137 38.94 10.95 7.11
C GLY A 137 39.10 9.46 6.81
N ASN A 138 39.71 8.67 7.70
CA ASN A 138 39.80 7.22 7.53
C ASN A 138 38.41 6.59 7.66
N ILE A 139 38.07 5.68 6.76
CA ILE A 139 36.81 4.97 6.79
C ILE A 139 36.81 3.94 7.91
N LEU A 140 35.91 4.10 8.88
CA LEU A 140 35.67 3.15 9.98
C LEU A 140 34.57 2.13 9.59
N HIS A 141 33.60 2.57 8.81
CA HIS A 141 32.53 1.73 8.30
C HIS A 141 32.00 2.32 7.00
N GLU A 142 31.67 1.46 6.03
CA GLU A 142 30.98 1.84 4.82
C GLU A 142 29.99 0.74 4.44
N THR A 143 28.72 1.12 4.27
CA THR A 143 27.69 0.21 3.79
C THR A 143 27.86 0.01 2.29
N THR A 144 28.19 -1.21 1.90
CA THR A 144 28.23 -1.56 0.47
C THR A 144 26.81 -1.76 0.00
N PRO A 145 26.33 -0.97 -0.99
CA PRO A 145 25.03 -1.22 -1.58
C PRO A 145 24.99 -2.66 -2.13
N PRO A 146 23.89 -3.39 -1.94
CA PRO A 146 23.75 -4.70 -2.56
C PRO A 146 23.85 -4.52 -4.09
N PRO A 147 24.42 -5.49 -4.80
CA PRO A 147 24.49 -5.46 -6.25
C PRO A 147 23.09 -5.34 -6.82
N VAL A 148 22.95 -4.45 -7.80
CA VAL A 148 21.65 -4.11 -8.39
C VAL A 148 21.04 -5.33 -9.10
N ARG A 149 19.80 -5.68 -8.71
CA ARG A 149 18.95 -6.64 -9.42
C ARG A 149 19.49 -8.07 -9.49
N GLN A 150 19.88 -8.63 -8.34
CA GLN A 150 20.12 -10.08 -8.25
C GLN A 150 18.79 -10.83 -8.16
N ASP A 151 18.67 -11.95 -8.81
CA ASP A 151 17.43 -12.75 -8.85
C ASP A 151 16.98 -13.19 -7.45
N GLU A 152 17.91 -13.40 -6.52
CA GLU A 152 17.62 -13.71 -5.11
C GLU A 152 16.87 -12.58 -4.37
N GLN A 153 17.01 -11.35 -4.84
CA GLN A 153 16.32 -10.19 -4.28
C GLN A 153 14.95 -9.95 -4.91
N ARG A 154 14.61 -10.66 -5.98
CA ARG A 154 13.30 -10.54 -6.62
C ARG A 154 12.21 -11.06 -5.70
N ARG A 155 11.21 -10.24 -5.44
CA ARG A 155 10.08 -10.54 -4.55
C ARG A 155 8.78 -10.76 -5.29
N ILE A 156 8.61 -10.05 -6.41
CA ILE A 156 7.46 -10.21 -7.30
C ILE A 156 7.95 -10.25 -8.76
N ASP A 157 7.17 -10.89 -9.61
CA ASP A 157 7.43 -10.92 -11.06
C ASP A 157 7.47 -9.49 -11.64
N SER A 158 8.33 -9.25 -12.63
CA SER A 158 8.46 -7.94 -13.27
C SER A 158 7.17 -7.47 -13.93
N ARG A 159 6.37 -8.40 -14.46
CA ARG A 159 5.06 -8.10 -15.04
C ARG A 159 4.07 -7.62 -13.98
N ASN A 160 4.09 -8.24 -12.79
CA ASN A 160 3.29 -7.81 -11.65
C ASN A 160 3.71 -6.39 -11.22
N ALA A 161 5.01 -6.14 -11.04
CA ALA A 161 5.53 -4.83 -10.69
C ALA A 161 5.13 -3.75 -11.72
N PHE A 162 5.24 -4.04 -13.02
CA PHE A 162 4.84 -3.14 -14.10
C PHE A 162 3.34 -2.83 -14.09
N ILE A 163 2.50 -3.86 -13.90
CA ILE A 163 1.05 -3.69 -13.83
C ILE A 163 0.68 -2.85 -12.59
N MET A 164 1.28 -3.14 -11.44
CA MET A 164 1.04 -2.38 -10.21
C MET A 164 1.50 -0.93 -10.33
N ASP A 165 2.67 -0.66 -10.94
CA ASP A 165 3.12 0.71 -11.25
C ASP A 165 2.08 1.47 -12.07
N SER A 166 1.60 0.86 -13.16
CA SER A 166 0.54 1.43 -14.00
C SER A 166 -0.77 1.71 -13.23
N MET A 167 -1.16 0.82 -12.31
CA MET A 167 -2.36 1.03 -11.48
C MET A 167 -2.14 2.10 -10.42
N LEU A 168 -0.95 2.21 -9.84
CA LEU A 168 -0.60 3.22 -8.84
C LEU A 168 -0.45 4.62 -9.45
N ARG A 169 -0.01 4.73 -10.70
CA ARG A 169 -0.07 5.99 -11.47
C ARG A 169 -1.51 6.44 -11.70
N GLU A 170 -2.43 5.52 -11.97
CA GLU A 170 -3.86 5.87 -12.09
C GLU A 170 -4.41 6.50 -10.81
N VAL A 171 -3.99 6.02 -9.62
CA VAL A 171 -4.36 6.63 -8.33
C VAL A 171 -3.96 8.11 -8.25
N THR A 172 -2.76 8.46 -8.74
CA THR A 172 -2.23 9.84 -8.69
C THR A 172 -2.66 10.69 -9.89
N HIS A 173 -3.18 10.09 -10.95
CA HIS A 173 -3.71 10.83 -12.10
C HIS A 173 -5.20 11.17 -11.93
N SER A 174 -6.02 10.18 -11.61
CA SER A 174 -7.48 10.31 -11.62
C SER A 174 -8.16 9.84 -10.34
N GLY A 175 -7.39 9.28 -9.40
CA GLY A 175 -7.90 8.70 -8.17
C GLY A 175 -7.73 9.59 -6.93
N THR A 176 -7.71 8.94 -5.76
CA THR A 176 -7.62 9.60 -4.45
C THR A 176 -6.31 10.35 -4.23
N GLY A 177 -5.27 10.05 -4.98
CA GLY A 177 -3.95 10.73 -4.96
C GLY A 177 -3.79 11.81 -6.04
N ALA A 178 -4.84 12.21 -6.76
CA ALA A 178 -4.73 13.14 -7.88
C ALA A 178 -4.13 14.50 -7.49
N LEU A 179 -4.35 14.95 -6.27
CA LEU A 179 -3.75 16.20 -5.77
C LEU A 179 -2.22 16.11 -5.71
N ALA A 180 -1.64 14.96 -5.34
CA ALA A 180 -0.19 14.75 -5.38
C ALA A 180 0.35 14.86 -6.81
N GLY A 181 -0.26 14.15 -7.76
CA GLY A 181 0.11 14.23 -9.17
C GLY A 181 0.09 15.64 -9.72
N GLN A 182 -0.97 16.40 -9.40
CA GLN A 182 -1.12 17.80 -9.81
C GLN A 182 -0.07 18.74 -9.19
N ARG A 183 0.17 18.61 -7.87
CA ARG A 183 1.15 19.49 -7.17
C ARG A 183 2.58 19.21 -7.58
N ILE A 184 2.94 17.95 -7.75
CA ILE A 184 4.30 17.56 -8.16
C ILE A 184 4.52 17.86 -9.65
N GLY A 185 3.46 17.84 -10.48
CA GLY A 185 3.54 18.15 -11.90
C GLY A 185 4.33 17.10 -12.72
N ARG A 186 4.44 15.86 -12.24
CA ARG A 186 5.17 14.78 -12.91
C ARG A 186 4.22 13.63 -13.28
N PRO A 187 4.29 13.12 -14.52
CA PRO A 187 3.41 12.03 -14.98
C PRO A 187 3.83 10.65 -14.47
N ASP A 188 5.03 10.51 -13.91
CA ASP A 188 5.59 9.25 -13.42
C ASP A 188 5.37 9.03 -11.91
N VAL A 189 4.67 9.93 -11.24
CA VAL A 189 4.31 9.73 -9.83
C VAL A 189 3.32 8.57 -9.71
N ALA A 190 3.65 7.61 -8.87
CA ALA A 190 2.80 6.49 -8.50
C ALA A 190 2.63 6.45 -6.99
N GLY A 191 1.45 6.09 -6.48
CA GLY A 191 1.27 6.06 -5.03
C GLY A 191 -0.13 5.71 -4.60
N LYS A 192 -0.33 5.67 -3.28
CA LYS A 192 -1.62 5.37 -2.67
C LYS A 192 -1.81 6.15 -1.39
N THR A 193 -2.98 6.75 -1.24
CA THR A 193 -3.46 7.34 0.00
C THR A 193 -3.93 6.27 0.97
N GLY A 194 -3.78 6.52 2.26
CA GLY A 194 -4.33 5.71 3.32
C GLY A 194 -5.02 6.59 4.37
N THR A 195 -6.18 6.16 4.81
CA THR A 195 -6.88 6.75 5.95
C THR A 195 -7.40 5.59 6.78
N THR A 196 -7.22 5.65 8.08
CA THR A 196 -7.83 4.68 9.00
C THR A 196 -9.22 5.15 9.42
N SER A 197 -10.03 4.22 9.96
CA SER A 197 -11.34 4.56 10.53
C SER A 197 -11.20 5.71 11.53
N ASP A 198 -12.21 6.58 11.61
CA ASP A 198 -12.26 7.74 12.50
C ASP A 198 -11.09 8.74 12.32
N ALA A 199 -10.41 8.69 11.16
CA ALA A 199 -9.28 9.56 10.83
C ALA A 199 -8.19 9.57 11.94
N PHE A 200 -7.81 8.41 12.46
CA PHE A 200 -6.70 8.29 13.41
C PHE A 200 -5.35 8.45 12.72
N ASP A 201 -5.24 8.01 11.47
CA ASP A 201 -4.01 8.09 10.68
C ASP A 201 -4.30 8.55 9.26
N GLY A 202 -3.50 9.48 8.79
CA GLY A 202 -3.39 9.87 7.39
C GLY A 202 -2.07 9.39 6.80
N TRP A 203 -2.12 8.67 5.67
CA TRP A 203 -0.97 8.12 4.98
C TRP A 203 -0.95 8.53 3.51
N PHE A 204 0.23 8.82 3.01
CA PHE A 204 0.54 8.73 1.60
C PHE A 204 1.84 7.94 1.43
N ALA A 205 1.81 6.94 0.58
CA ALA A 205 2.99 6.19 0.18
C ALA A 205 3.09 6.21 -1.34
N GLY A 206 4.22 6.66 -1.87
CA GLY A 206 4.39 6.82 -3.30
C GLY A 206 5.85 6.88 -3.71
N TYR A 207 6.06 6.92 -5.03
CA TYR A 207 7.38 7.00 -5.62
C TYR A 207 7.33 7.67 -7.00
N ALA A 208 8.50 8.12 -7.44
CA ALA A 208 8.76 8.59 -8.79
C ALA A 208 10.22 8.29 -9.12
N ALA A 209 10.51 7.86 -10.34
CA ALA A 209 11.86 7.55 -10.85
C ALA A 209 12.79 6.88 -9.82
N ASP A 210 13.48 7.67 -9.01
CA ASP A 210 14.56 7.28 -8.11
C ASP A 210 14.28 7.58 -6.61
N VAL A 211 13.06 8.02 -6.29
CA VAL A 211 12.66 8.39 -4.92
C VAL A 211 11.41 7.65 -4.50
N VAL A 212 11.43 7.07 -3.31
CA VAL A 212 10.25 6.58 -2.59
C VAL A 212 10.02 7.48 -1.39
N ALA A 213 8.79 7.96 -1.22
CA ALA A 213 8.40 8.81 -0.11
C ALA A 213 7.17 8.25 0.60
N VAL A 214 7.20 8.28 1.92
CA VAL A 214 6.05 7.95 2.76
C VAL A 214 5.86 9.08 3.76
N ALA A 215 4.66 9.65 3.76
CA ALA A 215 4.22 10.59 4.78
C ALA A 215 3.17 9.91 5.67
N TRP A 216 3.31 10.09 6.95
CA TRP A 216 2.36 9.64 7.97
C TRP A 216 2.06 10.77 8.92
N MET A 217 0.79 10.95 9.21
CA MET A 217 0.30 11.84 10.25
C MET A 217 -0.63 11.06 11.15
N GLY A 218 -0.36 11.07 12.45
CA GLY A 218 -1.09 10.32 13.45
C GLY A 218 -0.48 10.52 14.83
N PHE A 219 -1.00 9.81 15.81
CA PHE A 219 -0.48 9.78 17.17
C PHE A 219 -0.07 8.36 17.55
N ASP A 220 1.01 8.21 18.31
CA ASP A 220 1.48 6.91 18.84
C ASP A 220 0.39 6.23 19.68
N GLN A 221 -0.38 7.01 20.44
CA GLN A 221 -1.63 6.58 21.03
C GLN A 221 -2.78 7.03 20.14
N PRO A 222 -3.54 6.11 19.51
CA PRO A 222 -4.54 6.44 18.51
C PRO A 222 -5.54 7.49 19.01
N LYS A 223 -5.61 8.61 18.29
CA LYS A 223 -6.50 9.73 18.55
C LYS A 223 -6.93 10.33 17.22
N SER A 224 -8.21 10.70 17.10
CA SER A 224 -8.72 11.30 15.88
C SER A 224 -8.00 12.59 15.53
N LEU A 225 -7.63 12.73 14.26
CA LEU A 225 -7.03 13.95 13.69
C LEU A 225 -8.08 15.01 13.39
N GLY A 226 -9.39 14.64 13.36
CA GLY A 226 -10.50 15.52 13.03
C GLY A 226 -11.44 14.94 11.98
N GLY A 227 -12.64 15.49 11.86
CA GLY A 227 -13.73 14.91 11.08
C GLY A 227 -13.60 15.06 9.55
N ARG A 228 -12.56 15.73 9.03
CA ARG A 228 -12.32 15.94 7.59
C ARG A 228 -10.86 15.69 7.19
N GLU A 229 -10.11 15.01 8.06
CA GLU A 229 -8.68 14.81 7.89
C GLU A 229 -8.43 13.43 7.27
N PHE A 230 -8.06 13.44 6.00
CA PHE A 230 -7.79 12.24 5.21
C PHE A 230 -6.31 12.18 4.80
N GLY A 231 -5.79 11.00 4.54
CA GLY A 231 -4.47 10.84 3.94
C GLY A 231 -4.31 11.60 2.62
N ALA A 232 -5.42 11.84 1.91
CA ALA A 232 -5.46 12.64 0.69
C ALA A 232 -5.36 14.17 0.92
N THR A 233 -5.37 14.65 2.15
CA THR A 233 -5.26 16.09 2.48
C THR A 233 -4.05 16.39 3.35
N LEU A 234 -3.80 15.56 4.36
CA LEU A 234 -2.75 15.79 5.36
C LEU A 234 -1.37 15.26 4.95
N ALA A 235 -1.33 14.14 4.23
CA ALA A 235 -0.09 13.43 3.92
C ALA A 235 0.39 13.64 2.46
N LEU A 236 -0.28 14.50 1.69
CA LEU A 236 0.07 14.83 0.29
C LEU A 236 0.89 16.10 0.16
#